data_6acd0514afa859c3f22b766effcefcfd
#
_entry.id   6acd0514afa859c3f22b766effcefcfd
#
_cell.length_a   1.000
_cell.length_b   1.000
_cell.length_c   1.000
_cell.angle_alpha   90.00
_cell.angle_beta   90.00
_cell.angle_gamma   90.00
#
_symmetry.space_group_name_H-M   'P 1'
#
loop_
_entity.id
_entity.type
_entity.pdbx_description
1 polymer ?
#
loop_
_entity_poly.entity_id
_entity_poly.type
_entity_poly.pdbx_seq_one_letter_code
_entity_poly.pdbx_strand_id
1 'polypeptide(L)'
;MSNMELWYTENQTNNVNFSMKVKSHLYSKQSDFQKIDIIDTYEFGKVLVIDNWTMVTDERVSLFFEDGIKFVKVKENLYDLIIIDSTDPIGPGEGLFTMDFYTDCFNALTEKGILINQCESPYYPLNSKEMKRSFNKLNSLFPICEAYQYHIPTYPSGHWMFCFASKTLHPIKDLDAAYWNSLGLETKYYNTDLHVGCFALPNYVKAQLIEE
;
A
#
# COMPACT_ATOMS: atom_id res chain seq x y z
N MET A 1 45.74 -8.76 -0.43
CA MET A 1 45.01 -7.49 -0.71
C MET A 1 43.67 -7.61 0.00
N SER A 2 43.40 -6.75 0.98
CA SER A 2 42.07 -6.73 1.66
C SER A 2 41.08 -6.05 0.73
N ASN A 3 40.10 -6.78 0.22
CA ASN A 3 38.97 -6.16 -0.48
C ASN A 3 38.03 -5.57 0.56
N MET A 4 37.81 -4.26 0.53
CA MET A 4 36.77 -3.62 1.30
C MET A 4 35.44 -3.95 0.65
N GLU A 5 34.53 -4.55 1.40
CA GLU A 5 33.19 -4.86 0.97
C GLU A 5 32.19 -3.92 1.63
N LEU A 6 31.26 -3.40 0.85
CA LEU A 6 30.19 -2.54 1.35
C LEU A 6 28.93 -3.38 1.55
N TRP A 7 28.39 -3.34 2.77
CA TRP A 7 27.14 -3.99 3.14
C TRP A 7 26.14 -2.99 3.68
N TYR A 8 24.93 -3.07 3.24
CA TYR A 8 23.80 -2.42 3.86
C TYR A 8 23.11 -3.41 4.80
N THR A 9 22.78 -2.94 6.01
CA THR A 9 22.10 -3.77 7.02
C THR A 9 20.86 -3.04 7.53
N GLU A 10 19.75 -3.70 7.40
CA GLU A 10 18.45 -3.30 7.92
C GLU A 10 18.18 -4.08 9.22
N ASN A 11 17.88 -3.36 10.29
CA ASN A 11 17.57 -3.96 11.58
C ASN A 11 16.06 -4.24 11.66
N GLN A 12 15.66 -5.50 11.47
CA GLN A 12 14.26 -5.91 11.57
C GLN A 12 13.76 -5.91 13.02
N THR A 13 14.61 -6.35 13.93
CA THR A 13 14.39 -6.31 15.38
C THR A 13 15.74 -6.10 16.08
N ASN A 14 15.74 -5.99 17.41
CA ASN A 14 16.99 -5.94 18.18
C ASN A 14 17.89 -7.17 17.99
N ASN A 15 17.36 -8.27 17.45
CA ASN A 15 18.06 -9.56 17.35
C ASN A 15 18.05 -10.14 15.93
N VAL A 16 17.40 -9.48 14.96
CA VAL A 16 17.28 -9.96 13.57
C VAL A 16 17.61 -8.84 12.61
N ASN A 17 18.56 -9.12 11.72
CA ASN A 17 19.00 -8.19 10.69
C ASN A 17 18.84 -8.82 9.31
N PHE A 18 18.50 -8.00 8.33
CA PHE A 18 18.63 -8.32 6.91
C PHE A 18 19.81 -7.53 6.33
N SER A 19 20.74 -8.21 5.69
CA SER A 19 21.92 -7.56 5.10
C SER A 19 22.08 -7.93 3.64
N MET A 20 22.45 -6.94 2.81
CA MET A 20 22.72 -7.14 1.40
C MET A 20 24.06 -6.50 1.00
N LYS A 21 24.77 -7.13 0.09
CA LYS A 21 26.04 -6.59 -0.45
C LYS A 21 25.74 -5.49 -1.44
N VAL A 22 26.42 -4.35 -1.28
CA VAL A 22 26.21 -3.12 -2.05
C VAL A 22 27.37 -2.89 -2.99
N LYS A 23 27.08 -2.55 -4.25
CA LYS A 23 28.09 -2.12 -5.24
C LYS A 23 28.48 -0.66 -4.99
N SER A 24 27.48 0.20 -4.79
CA SER A 24 27.70 1.63 -4.58
C SER A 24 26.51 2.29 -3.88
N HIS A 25 26.79 3.38 -3.17
CA HIS A 25 25.78 4.28 -2.63
C HIS A 25 25.58 5.42 -3.64
N LEU A 26 24.40 5.49 -4.25
CA LEU A 26 24.13 6.39 -5.38
C LEU A 26 23.62 7.75 -4.94
N TYR A 27 22.84 7.80 -3.87
CA TYR A 27 22.20 9.02 -3.40
C TYR A 27 21.89 8.93 -1.91
N SER A 28 21.98 10.06 -1.21
CA SER A 28 21.54 10.21 0.17
C SER A 28 21.03 11.62 0.41
N LYS A 29 19.85 11.74 1.04
CA LYS A 29 19.28 13.02 1.45
C LYS A 29 18.48 12.84 2.72
N GLN A 30 18.67 13.77 3.66
CA GLN A 30 17.78 13.96 4.79
C GLN A 30 16.75 15.03 4.42
N SER A 31 15.46 14.69 4.50
CA SER A 31 14.36 15.65 4.45
C SER A 31 13.93 16.04 5.87
N ASP A 32 12.96 16.92 5.98
CA ASP A 32 12.37 17.29 7.29
C ASP A 32 11.58 16.12 7.91
N PHE A 33 11.26 15.10 7.12
CA PHE A 33 10.39 13.98 7.52
C PHE A 33 11.14 12.65 7.58
N GLN A 34 12.10 12.39 6.68
CA GLN A 34 12.71 11.07 6.54
C GLN A 34 14.08 11.11 5.87
N LYS A 35 14.89 10.11 6.13
CA LYS A 35 16.15 9.87 5.42
C LYS A 35 15.90 9.00 4.19
N ILE A 36 16.46 9.40 3.06
CA ILE A 36 16.28 8.71 1.78
C ILE A 36 17.68 8.36 1.25
N ASP A 37 17.92 7.07 1.01
CA ASP A 37 19.14 6.58 0.38
C ASP A 37 18.77 5.77 -0.88
N ILE A 38 19.60 5.84 -1.92
CA ILE A 38 19.54 4.93 -3.08
C ILE A 38 20.86 4.20 -3.14
N ILE A 39 20.80 2.88 -3.11
CA ILE A 39 21.97 1.99 -3.18
C ILE A 39 21.86 1.08 -4.40
N ASP A 40 22.98 0.78 -5.05
CA ASP A 40 23.07 -0.26 -6.09
C ASP A 40 23.58 -1.54 -5.44
N THR A 41 22.79 -2.60 -5.50
CA THR A 41 23.09 -3.89 -4.87
C THR A 41 23.47 -4.92 -5.92
N TYR A 42 24.15 -6.00 -5.49
CA TYR A 42 24.51 -7.10 -6.39
C TYR A 42 23.30 -7.98 -6.75
N GLU A 43 22.33 -8.12 -5.82
CA GLU A 43 21.22 -9.05 -5.96
C GLU A 43 19.95 -8.37 -6.51
N PHE A 44 19.66 -7.16 -6.05
CA PHE A 44 18.38 -6.49 -6.34
C PHE A 44 18.51 -5.26 -7.26
N GLY A 45 19.75 -4.95 -7.75
CA GLY A 45 19.98 -3.73 -8.52
C GLY A 45 19.82 -2.47 -7.66
N LYS A 46 19.19 -1.44 -8.20
CA LYS A 46 18.93 -0.20 -7.47
C LYS A 46 17.81 -0.40 -6.44
N VAL A 47 18.09 -0.07 -5.20
CA VAL A 47 17.18 -0.20 -4.07
C VAL A 47 17.02 1.17 -3.42
N LEU A 48 15.77 1.58 -3.22
CA LEU A 48 15.41 2.72 -2.39
C LEU A 48 15.42 2.29 -0.93
N VAL A 49 15.97 3.12 -0.07
CA VAL A 49 15.97 2.94 1.39
C VAL A 49 15.35 4.19 2.01
N ILE A 50 14.32 4.02 2.82
CA ILE A 50 13.64 5.09 3.54
C ILE A 50 13.72 4.79 5.03
N ASP A 51 14.34 5.67 5.82
CA ASP A 51 14.54 5.52 7.26
C ASP A 51 15.12 4.15 7.66
N ASN A 52 16.08 3.66 6.87
CA ASN A 52 16.72 2.35 6.96
C ASN A 52 15.81 1.14 6.60
N TRP A 53 14.66 1.34 5.95
CA TRP A 53 13.83 0.29 5.38
C TRP A 53 14.04 0.18 3.87
N THR A 54 14.28 -1.03 3.38
CA THR A 54 14.52 -1.28 1.96
C THR A 54 13.23 -1.37 1.17
N MET A 55 13.18 -0.63 0.05
CA MET A 55 12.10 -0.66 -0.94
C MET A 55 12.69 -1.09 -2.28
N VAL A 56 12.08 -2.07 -2.94
CA VAL A 56 12.54 -2.51 -4.26
C VAL A 56 12.10 -1.51 -5.33
N THR A 57 13.00 -1.08 -6.21
CA THR A 57 12.69 -0.22 -7.34
C THR A 57 12.82 -0.98 -8.66
N ASP A 58 11.96 -0.64 -9.63
CA ASP A 58 11.96 -1.12 -11.00
C ASP A 58 12.19 0.06 -11.94
N GLU A 59 12.72 -0.17 -13.14
CA GLU A 59 12.98 0.90 -14.12
C GLU A 59 11.72 1.65 -14.59
N ARG A 60 10.54 1.02 -14.43
CA ARG A 60 9.23 1.61 -14.73
C ARG A 60 8.74 2.54 -13.62
N VAL A 61 9.41 2.58 -12.46
CA VAL A 61 9.00 3.36 -11.30
C VAL A 61 9.64 4.74 -11.34
N SER A 62 8.82 5.78 -11.25
CA SER A 62 9.26 7.16 -11.00
C SER A 62 9.02 7.51 -9.54
N LEU A 63 10.08 7.90 -8.83
CA LEU A 63 10.02 8.25 -7.42
C LEU A 63 9.84 9.76 -7.26
N PHE A 64 8.84 10.15 -6.46
CA PHE A 64 8.58 11.55 -6.09
C PHE A 64 8.70 11.67 -4.56
N PHE A 65 9.59 12.54 -4.10
CA PHE A 65 9.82 12.80 -2.67
C PHE A 65 9.10 14.08 -2.28
N GLU A 66 7.78 14.00 -2.23
CA GLU A 66 6.88 15.11 -2.04
C GLU A 66 5.79 14.75 -1.02
N ASP A 67 5.10 15.76 -0.54
CA ASP A 67 3.88 15.60 0.24
C ASP A 67 2.78 15.00 -0.67
N GLY A 68 2.39 13.76 -0.39
CA GLY A 68 1.41 13.01 -1.19
C GLY A 68 0.05 13.69 -1.28
N ILE A 69 -0.35 14.44 -0.25
CA ILE A 69 -1.60 15.20 -0.23
C ILE A 69 -1.54 16.33 -1.27
N LYS A 70 -0.44 17.08 -1.28
CA LYS A 70 -0.23 18.14 -2.27
C LYS A 70 -0.05 17.59 -3.67
N PHE A 71 0.62 16.43 -3.78
CA PHE A 71 0.89 15.79 -5.07
C PHE A 71 -0.40 15.39 -5.78
N VAL A 72 -1.36 14.78 -5.08
CA VAL A 72 -2.61 14.30 -5.70
C VAL A 72 -3.61 15.42 -5.94
N LYS A 73 -3.64 16.45 -5.10
CA LYS A 73 -4.62 17.54 -5.09
C LYS A 73 -4.82 18.25 -6.43
N VAL A 74 -3.77 18.35 -7.23
CA VAL A 74 -3.78 19.06 -8.54
C VAL A 74 -3.96 18.12 -9.73
N LYS A 75 -4.26 16.84 -9.48
CA LYS A 75 -4.40 15.83 -10.53
C LYS A 75 -5.88 15.59 -10.82
N GLU A 76 -6.20 15.44 -12.10
CA GLU A 76 -7.56 15.15 -12.54
C GLU A 76 -7.53 14.09 -13.64
N ASN A 77 -8.35 13.05 -13.49
CA ASN A 77 -8.58 12.01 -14.50
C ASN A 77 -7.27 11.46 -15.13
N LEU A 78 -6.30 11.15 -14.29
CA LEU A 78 -4.93 10.82 -14.70
C LEU A 78 -4.53 9.38 -14.37
N TYR A 79 -4.96 8.86 -13.21
CA TYR A 79 -4.49 7.58 -12.70
C TYR A 79 -5.54 6.48 -12.88
N ASP A 80 -5.11 5.31 -13.35
CA ASP A 80 -5.94 4.11 -13.41
C ASP A 80 -5.94 3.37 -12.06
N LEU A 81 -4.91 3.58 -11.24
CA LEU A 81 -4.78 2.97 -9.93
C LEU A 81 -4.09 3.93 -8.96
N ILE A 82 -4.68 4.11 -7.79
CA ILE A 82 -4.05 4.77 -6.65
C ILE A 82 -4.01 3.76 -5.50
N ILE A 83 -2.82 3.50 -4.96
CA ILE A 83 -2.63 2.65 -3.79
C ILE A 83 -2.15 3.53 -2.64
N ILE A 84 -2.90 3.53 -1.53
CA ILE A 84 -2.55 4.20 -0.29
C ILE A 84 -2.13 3.11 0.70
N ASP A 85 -0.83 2.90 0.78
CA ASP A 85 -0.19 2.04 1.77
C ASP A 85 0.73 2.93 2.61
N SER A 86 0.16 3.54 3.64
CA SER A 86 0.81 4.55 4.47
C SER A 86 0.93 4.07 5.91
N THR A 87 1.64 4.85 6.73
CA THR A 87 1.64 4.67 8.19
C THR A 87 0.24 4.86 8.75
N ASP A 88 0.01 4.37 9.98
CA ASP A 88 -1.23 4.52 10.72
C ASP A 88 -1.74 5.98 10.71
N PRO A 89 -3.06 6.22 10.86
CA PRO A 89 -3.67 7.55 10.84
C PRO A 89 -3.36 8.37 12.10
N ILE A 90 -2.08 8.44 12.46
CA ILE A 90 -1.56 9.13 13.65
C ILE A 90 -0.43 10.08 13.22
N GLY A 91 -0.47 11.32 13.71
CA GLY A 91 0.56 12.30 13.44
C GLY A 91 0.66 12.70 11.96
N PRO A 92 1.83 12.64 11.32
CA PRO A 92 2.00 13.10 9.93
C PRO A 92 1.15 12.34 8.90
N GLY A 93 0.79 11.08 9.19
CA GLY A 93 -0.05 10.24 8.32
C GLY A 93 -1.53 10.60 8.36
N GLU A 94 -2.02 11.31 9.38
CA GLU A 94 -3.44 11.60 9.59
C GLU A 94 -4.10 12.30 8.39
N GLY A 95 -3.35 13.16 7.70
CA GLY A 95 -3.81 13.87 6.52
C GLY A 95 -4.22 12.98 5.35
N LEU A 96 -3.65 11.79 5.22
CA LEU A 96 -3.93 10.78 4.19
C LEU A 96 -5.24 10.01 4.43
N PHE A 97 -5.93 10.27 5.55
CA PHE A 97 -7.20 9.65 5.91
C PHE A 97 -8.34 10.68 6.01
N THR A 98 -8.15 11.89 5.45
CA THR A 98 -9.16 12.93 5.43
C THR A 98 -10.13 12.77 4.26
N MET A 99 -11.33 13.32 4.39
CA MET A 99 -12.31 13.34 3.30
C MET A 99 -11.80 14.15 2.10
N ASP A 100 -11.10 15.25 2.36
CA ASP A 100 -10.51 16.10 1.31
C ASP A 100 -9.48 15.31 0.48
N PHE A 101 -8.58 14.57 1.14
CA PHE A 101 -7.60 13.75 0.45
C PHE A 101 -8.25 12.65 -0.40
N TYR A 102 -9.27 11.96 0.12
CA TYR A 102 -9.99 10.95 -0.66
C TYR A 102 -10.75 11.56 -1.84
N THR A 103 -11.28 12.78 -1.67
CA THR A 103 -11.91 13.54 -2.77
C THR A 103 -10.89 13.90 -3.85
N ASP A 104 -9.70 14.34 -3.46
CA ASP A 104 -8.60 14.61 -4.40
C ASP A 104 -8.18 13.33 -5.14
N CYS A 105 -8.09 12.19 -4.44
CA CYS A 105 -7.83 10.89 -5.08
C CYS A 105 -8.97 10.50 -6.05
N PHE A 106 -10.23 10.70 -5.66
CA PHE A 106 -11.37 10.46 -6.55
C PHE A 106 -11.27 11.27 -7.84
N ASN A 107 -10.95 12.57 -7.75
CA ASN A 107 -10.80 13.44 -8.91
C ASN A 107 -9.59 13.04 -9.78
N ALA A 108 -8.51 12.61 -9.16
CA ALA A 108 -7.29 12.19 -9.85
C ALA A 108 -7.45 10.85 -10.60
N LEU A 109 -8.39 10.01 -10.21
CA LEU A 109 -8.69 8.74 -10.87
C LEU A 109 -9.45 8.92 -12.17
N THR A 110 -9.09 8.13 -13.19
CA THR A 110 -9.87 7.96 -14.42
C THR A 110 -11.25 7.39 -14.13
N GLU A 111 -12.15 7.35 -15.10
CA GLU A 111 -13.51 6.80 -14.98
C GLU A 111 -13.50 5.32 -14.55
N LYS A 112 -12.52 4.55 -15.00
CA LYS A 112 -12.31 3.15 -14.61
C LYS A 112 -11.24 3.00 -13.53
N GLY A 113 -10.80 4.10 -12.93
CA GLY A 113 -9.76 4.10 -11.92
C GLY A 113 -10.20 3.42 -10.62
N ILE A 114 -9.23 2.82 -9.97
CA ILE A 114 -9.39 2.08 -8.71
C ILE A 114 -8.53 2.73 -7.65
N LEU A 115 -9.09 2.92 -6.46
CA LEU A 115 -8.35 3.28 -5.27
C LEU A 115 -8.29 2.07 -4.34
N ILE A 116 -7.10 1.73 -3.90
CA ILE A 116 -6.85 0.73 -2.86
C ILE A 116 -6.29 1.47 -1.64
N ASN A 117 -6.94 1.33 -0.50
CA ASN A 117 -6.51 1.94 0.76
C ASN A 117 -6.32 0.88 1.84
N GLN A 118 -5.17 0.86 2.46
CA GLN A 118 -4.93 0.08 3.68
C GLN A 118 -5.79 0.65 4.81
N CYS A 119 -6.59 -0.21 5.46
CA CYS A 119 -7.65 0.19 6.37
C CYS A 119 -7.52 -0.36 7.78
N GLU A 120 -6.34 -0.78 8.22
CA GLU A 120 -6.10 -1.31 9.54
C GLU A 120 -6.63 -2.74 9.79
N SER A 121 -6.46 -3.21 11.04
CA SER A 121 -6.93 -4.51 11.49
C SER A 121 -8.34 -4.42 12.08
N PRO A 122 -9.23 -5.38 11.81
CA PRO A 122 -10.55 -5.41 12.44
C PRO A 122 -10.52 -5.94 13.89
N TYR A 123 -9.35 -6.33 14.41
CA TYR A 123 -9.23 -7.08 15.65
C TYR A 123 -9.14 -6.21 16.90
N TYR A 124 -8.31 -5.16 16.86
CA TYR A 124 -8.07 -4.31 18.02
C TYR A 124 -8.99 -3.10 17.99
N PRO A 125 -9.55 -2.66 19.13
CA PRO A 125 -10.56 -1.58 19.17
C PRO A 125 -10.13 -0.28 18.51
N LEU A 126 -8.85 0.11 18.66
CA LEU A 126 -8.34 1.34 18.03
C LEU A 126 -8.25 1.17 16.51
N ASN A 127 -7.67 0.05 16.04
CA ASN A 127 -7.53 -0.24 14.62
C ASN A 127 -8.90 -0.42 13.95
N SER A 128 -9.82 -1.16 14.57
CA SER A 128 -11.16 -1.39 14.01
C SER A 128 -11.98 -0.10 13.90
N LYS A 129 -11.77 0.84 14.81
CA LYS A 129 -12.37 2.18 14.73
C LYS A 129 -11.86 2.96 13.52
N GLU A 130 -10.56 2.95 13.28
CA GLU A 130 -9.98 3.63 12.12
C GLU A 130 -10.30 2.90 10.80
N MET A 131 -10.35 1.57 10.79
CA MET A 131 -10.86 0.77 9.67
C MET A 131 -12.27 1.22 9.26
N LYS A 132 -13.19 1.26 10.20
CA LYS A 132 -14.55 1.72 9.99
C LYS A 132 -14.61 3.16 9.48
N ARG A 133 -13.86 4.07 10.11
CA ARG A 133 -13.80 5.49 9.74
C ARG A 133 -13.33 5.69 8.29
N SER A 134 -12.29 4.97 7.88
CA SER A 134 -11.76 5.02 6.51
C SER A 134 -12.74 4.44 5.51
N PHE A 135 -13.29 3.26 5.82
CA PHE A 135 -14.31 2.62 4.98
C PHE A 135 -15.53 3.50 4.76
N ASN A 136 -16.09 4.09 5.82
CA ASN A 136 -17.28 4.95 5.73
C ASN A 136 -17.04 6.20 4.86
N LYS A 137 -15.87 6.81 4.95
CA LYS A 137 -15.50 7.95 4.09
C LYS A 137 -15.43 7.54 2.62
N LEU A 138 -14.75 6.43 2.31
CA LEU A 138 -14.66 5.92 0.95
C LEU A 138 -16.02 5.49 0.41
N ASN A 139 -16.81 4.79 1.21
CA ASN A 139 -18.15 4.33 0.84
C ASN A 139 -19.15 5.48 0.62
N SER A 140 -18.96 6.63 1.28
CA SER A 140 -19.78 7.81 1.04
C SER A 140 -19.40 8.58 -0.23
N LEU A 141 -18.18 8.38 -0.73
CA LEU A 141 -17.62 9.11 -1.87
C LEU A 141 -17.68 8.31 -3.18
N PHE A 142 -17.38 7.01 -3.11
CA PHE A 142 -17.31 6.15 -4.29
C PHE A 142 -18.60 5.36 -4.49
N PRO A 143 -19.12 5.26 -5.73
CA PRO A 143 -20.27 4.44 -6.05
C PRO A 143 -20.09 2.94 -5.75
N ILE A 144 -18.85 2.46 -5.78
CA ILE A 144 -18.46 1.09 -5.47
C ILE A 144 -17.37 1.15 -4.43
N CYS A 145 -17.62 0.58 -3.25
CA CYS A 145 -16.65 0.47 -2.17
C CYS A 145 -16.83 -0.88 -1.47
N GLU A 146 -15.78 -1.70 -1.52
CA GLU A 146 -15.78 -3.04 -0.93
C GLU A 146 -14.54 -3.21 -0.03
N ALA A 147 -14.74 -3.75 1.16
CA ALA A 147 -13.62 -4.11 2.02
C ALA A 147 -13.18 -5.54 1.74
N TYR A 148 -11.87 -5.78 1.73
CA TYR A 148 -11.31 -7.12 1.61
C TYR A 148 -10.19 -7.37 2.61
N GLN A 149 -10.03 -8.65 2.96
CA GLN A 149 -9.07 -9.09 3.96
C GLN A 149 -7.79 -9.65 3.33
N TYR A 150 -6.68 -9.49 4.04
CA TYR A 150 -5.43 -10.14 3.70
C TYR A 150 -4.69 -10.59 4.97
N HIS A 151 -3.74 -11.50 4.78
CA HIS A 151 -2.97 -12.06 5.89
C HIS A 151 -1.52 -11.57 5.81
N ILE A 152 -1.06 -10.95 6.89
CA ILE A 152 0.31 -10.46 7.03
C ILE A 152 0.90 -10.93 8.37
N PRO A 153 1.67 -12.03 8.39
CA PRO A 153 2.12 -12.68 9.63
C PRO A 153 2.99 -11.80 10.53
N THR A 154 3.63 -10.79 9.96
CA THR A 154 4.54 -9.89 10.68
C THR A 154 3.83 -8.80 11.48
N TYR A 155 2.55 -8.56 11.21
CA TYR A 155 1.77 -7.55 11.93
C TYR A 155 0.87 -8.18 13.00
N PRO A 156 0.60 -7.48 14.10
CA PRO A 156 -0.29 -7.97 15.15
C PRO A 156 -1.64 -8.41 14.57
N SER A 157 -2.21 -9.49 15.09
CA SER A 157 -3.37 -10.23 14.60
C SER A 157 -3.16 -11.03 13.31
N GLY A 158 -2.22 -10.69 12.45
CA GLY A 158 -2.06 -11.33 11.14
C GLY A 158 -3.21 -11.11 10.16
N HIS A 159 -4.29 -10.47 10.58
CA HIS A 159 -5.52 -10.22 9.81
C HIS A 159 -5.73 -8.71 9.64
N TRP A 160 -5.61 -8.25 8.40
CA TRP A 160 -5.68 -6.83 8.04
C TRP A 160 -6.62 -6.62 6.88
N MET A 161 -7.03 -5.37 6.68
CA MET A 161 -8.03 -5.01 5.70
C MET A 161 -7.51 -3.97 4.72
N PHE A 162 -7.99 -4.07 3.48
CA PHE A 162 -7.96 -3.02 2.48
C PHE A 162 -9.37 -2.63 2.08
N CYS A 163 -9.53 -1.39 1.65
CA CYS A 163 -10.71 -0.93 0.92
C CYS A 163 -10.39 -0.85 -0.56
N PHE A 164 -11.25 -1.45 -1.37
CA PHE A 164 -11.33 -1.26 -2.82
C PHE A 164 -12.41 -0.23 -3.09
N ALA A 165 -12.09 0.86 -3.78
CA ALA A 165 -13.06 1.88 -4.15
C ALA A 165 -12.93 2.24 -5.63
N SER A 166 -14.03 2.35 -6.36
CA SER A 166 -14.05 2.68 -7.79
C SER A 166 -15.30 3.43 -8.19
N LYS A 167 -15.19 4.19 -9.31
CA LYS A 167 -16.34 4.87 -9.89
C LYS A 167 -17.28 3.90 -10.63
N THR A 168 -16.72 2.88 -11.28
CA THR A 168 -17.48 2.01 -12.20
C THR A 168 -17.17 0.52 -12.08
N LEU A 169 -15.98 0.14 -11.60
CA LEU A 169 -15.54 -1.25 -11.59
C LEU A 169 -15.83 -1.93 -10.24
N HIS A 170 -16.47 -3.08 -10.29
CA HIS A 170 -16.73 -3.92 -9.12
C HIS A 170 -15.66 -5.03 -9.03
N PRO A 171 -15.02 -5.23 -7.87
CA PRO A 171 -13.86 -6.12 -7.77
C PRO A 171 -14.13 -7.59 -8.13
N ILE A 172 -15.36 -8.05 -7.96
CA ILE A 172 -15.73 -9.45 -8.28
C ILE A 172 -16.45 -9.55 -9.61
N LYS A 173 -17.44 -8.66 -9.88
CA LYS A 173 -18.28 -8.78 -11.09
C LYS A 173 -17.50 -8.47 -12.38
N ASP A 174 -16.52 -7.57 -12.28
CA ASP A 174 -15.71 -7.15 -13.43
C ASP A 174 -14.32 -7.83 -13.45
N LEU A 175 -14.12 -8.86 -12.61
CA LEU A 175 -12.90 -9.66 -12.63
C LEU A 175 -12.84 -10.52 -13.89
N ASP A 176 -11.88 -10.29 -14.75
CA ASP A 176 -11.56 -11.18 -15.89
C ASP A 176 -10.52 -12.23 -15.47
N ALA A 177 -10.99 -13.25 -14.76
CA ALA A 177 -10.16 -14.36 -14.31
C ALA A 177 -9.55 -15.16 -15.46
N ALA A 178 -10.28 -15.27 -16.59
CA ALA A 178 -9.78 -15.99 -17.76
C ALA A 178 -8.59 -15.26 -18.40
N TYR A 179 -8.70 -13.95 -18.55
CA TYR A 179 -7.60 -13.13 -19.04
C TYR A 179 -6.37 -13.19 -18.11
N TRP A 180 -6.56 -13.01 -16.80
CA TRP A 180 -5.47 -13.11 -15.83
C TRP A 180 -4.73 -14.44 -15.94
N ASN A 181 -5.47 -15.55 -15.94
CA ASN A 181 -4.89 -16.88 -16.02
C ASN A 181 -4.17 -17.12 -17.38
N SER A 182 -4.63 -16.48 -18.45
CA SER A 182 -3.99 -16.59 -19.78
C SER A 182 -2.61 -15.90 -19.86
N LEU A 183 -2.32 -14.94 -18.95
CA LEU A 183 -1.03 -14.25 -18.91
C LEU A 183 0.12 -15.15 -18.41
N GLY A 184 -0.18 -16.27 -17.77
CA GLY A 184 0.81 -17.21 -17.27
C GLY A 184 1.79 -16.61 -16.24
N LEU A 185 1.37 -15.58 -15.50
CA LEU A 185 2.21 -14.90 -14.51
C LEU A 185 2.39 -15.78 -13.27
N GLU A 186 3.62 -16.01 -12.89
CA GLU A 186 3.95 -16.68 -11.63
C GLU A 186 3.87 -15.68 -10.47
N THR A 187 2.91 -15.89 -9.58
CA THR A 187 2.72 -15.10 -8.37
C THR A 187 2.76 -15.99 -7.13
N LYS A 188 3.43 -15.54 -6.06
CA LYS A 188 3.55 -16.32 -4.81
C LYS A 188 2.32 -16.23 -3.92
N TYR A 189 1.57 -15.15 -4.01
CA TYR A 189 0.43 -14.86 -3.12
C TYR A 189 -0.89 -14.83 -3.88
N TYR A 190 -0.96 -14.08 -4.97
CA TYR A 190 -2.19 -13.83 -5.69
C TYR A 190 -2.59 -14.99 -6.60
N ASN A 191 -3.87 -15.30 -6.62
CA ASN A 191 -4.57 -16.08 -7.66
C ASN A 191 -6.02 -15.62 -7.70
N THR A 192 -6.76 -16.00 -8.75
CA THR A 192 -8.14 -15.55 -8.96
C THR A 192 -9.14 -16.10 -7.94
N ASP A 193 -8.88 -17.25 -7.33
CA ASP A 193 -9.72 -17.80 -6.26
C ASP A 193 -9.50 -17.03 -4.96
N LEU A 194 -8.25 -16.71 -4.63
CA LEU A 194 -7.92 -15.84 -3.50
C LEU A 194 -8.53 -14.44 -3.69
N HIS A 195 -8.50 -13.90 -4.91
CA HIS A 195 -9.11 -12.61 -5.23
C HIS A 195 -10.60 -12.59 -4.82
N VAL A 196 -11.37 -13.59 -5.23
CA VAL A 196 -12.80 -13.68 -4.84
C VAL A 196 -12.93 -13.97 -3.34
N GLY A 197 -12.12 -14.89 -2.82
CA GLY A 197 -12.18 -15.33 -1.43
C GLY A 197 -11.87 -14.24 -0.41
N CYS A 198 -10.99 -13.28 -0.73
CA CYS A 198 -10.61 -12.22 0.21
C CYS A 198 -11.76 -11.23 0.51
N PHE A 199 -12.78 -11.14 -0.33
CA PHE A 199 -14.00 -10.36 -0.08
C PHE A 199 -15.06 -11.10 0.76
N ALA A 200 -14.87 -12.40 1.03
CA ALA A 200 -15.73 -13.17 1.92
C ALA A 200 -15.38 -12.91 3.39
N LEU A 201 -15.86 -11.78 3.92
CA LEU A 201 -15.51 -11.32 5.27
C LEU A 201 -16.22 -12.12 6.38
N PRO A 202 -15.55 -12.32 7.53
CA PRO A 202 -16.18 -12.82 8.75
C PRO A 202 -17.36 -11.96 9.21
N ASN A 203 -18.37 -12.56 9.85
CA ASN A 203 -19.56 -11.83 10.28
C ASN A 203 -19.25 -10.68 11.25
N TYR A 204 -18.27 -10.83 12.14
CA TYR A 204 -17.89 -9.76 13.07
C TYR A 204 -17.28 -8.55 12.35
N VAL A 205 -16.54 -8.77 11.24
CA VAL A 205 -16.02 -7.68 10.41
C VAL A 205 -17.17 -6.97 9.70
N LYS A 206 -18.09 -7.74 9.08
CA LYS A 206 -19.28 -7.17 8.44
C LYS A 206 -20.10 -6.32 9.40
N ALA A 207 -20.32 -6.79 10.64
CA ALA A 207 -21.04 -6.03 11.66
C ALA A 207 -20.36 -4.69 11.95
N GLN A 208 -19.02 -4.68 12.11
CA GLN A 208 -18.27 -3.45 12.35
C GLN A 208 -18.35 -2.43 11.19
N LEU A 209 -18.48 -2.89 9.95
CA LEU A 209 -18.57 -1.99 8.78
C LEU A 209 -19.98 -1.36 8.62
N ILE A 210 -21.03 -2.00 9.16
CA ILE A 210 -22.44 -1.58 9.02
C ILE A 210 -22.90 -0.73 10.21
N GLU A 211 -22.35 -0.95 11.43
CA GLU A 211 -22.75 -0.19 12.63
C GLU A 211 -22.43 1.31 12.47
N GLU A 212 -23.39 2.17 12.81
CA GLU A 212 -23.27 3.64 12.84
C GLU A 212 -22.32 4.15 13.94
#